data_ccf338f3b2be851eea60faf4d29f9bb0
#
_entry.id   ccf338f3b2be851eea60faf4d29f9bb0
#
_cell.length_a   1.000
_cell.length_b   1.000
_cell.length_c   1.000
_cell.angle_alpha   90.00
_cell.angle_beta   90.00
_cell.angle_gamma   90.00
#
_symmetry.space_group_name_H-M   'P 1'
#
loop_
_entity.id
_entity.type
_entity.pdbx_description
1 polymer ?
#
loop_
_entity_poly.entity_id
_entity_poly.type
_entity_poly.pdbx_seq_one_letter_code
_entity_poly.pdbx_strand_id
1 'polypeptide(L)'
;MAVKSITPFLWYDREAEDAAKFYVSLFDNSRITHVSHYGDAGPGPKGSVMVVAFELAGQRFTALNGGPTYRLSEAFSLMVDCTEQADIDRLWGALGDGGTYNVCGWLKDRFGLSWQINYAGLPDLLTGDAARAARVMAGMMKMTKIDIQALKDAAA
;
A
#
# COMPACT_ATOMS: atom_id res chain seq x y z
N MET A 1 25.12 -16.25 8.50
CA MET A 1 23.88 -16.54 7.74
C MET A 1 23.90 -15.70 6.48
N ALA A 2 23.77 -16.30 5.30
CA ALA A 2 23.82 -15.57 4.02
C ALA A 2 22.42 -15.39 3.44
N VAL A 3 21.61 -14.51 4.06
CA VAL A 3 20.32 -14.08 3.51
C VAL A 3 20.56 -12.90 2.58
N LYS A 4 20.14 -13.01 1.32
CA LYS A 4 20.32 -11.96 0.31
C LYS A 4 19.25 -10.88 0.41
N SER A 5 18.00 -11.25 0.62
CA SER A 5 16.87 -10.29 0.71
C SER A 5 15.62 -10.96 1.30
N ILE A 6 14.74 -10.13 1.83
CA ILE A 6 13.36 -10.51 2.16
C ILE A 6 12.46 -9.59 1.34
N THR A 7 11.59 -10.17 0.52
CA THR A 7 10.78 -9.42 -0.42
C THR A 7 9.29 -9.75 -0.19
N PRO A 8 8.43 -8.75 0.03
CA PRO A 8 6.98 -8.96 0.07
C PRO A 8 6.49 -9.58 -1.23
N PHE A 9 5.63 -10.58 -1.10
CA PHE A 9 5.11 -11.35 -2.22
C PHE A 9 3.58 -11.26 -2.24
N LEU A 10 3.01 -10.66 -3.30
CA LEU A 10 1.60 -10.37 -3.43
C LEU A 10 0.95 -11.39 -4.37
N TRP A 11 -0.10 -12.05 -3.90
CA TRP A 11 -0.88 -13.00 -4.70
C TRP A 11 -2.08 -12.30 -5.32
N TYR A 12 -2.17 -12.34 -6.67
CA TYR A 12 -3.33 -11.90 -7.44
C TYR A 12 -3.92 -13.06 -8.24
N ASP A 13 -5.17 -12.95 -8.65
CA ASP A 13 -5.75 -13.92 -9.58
C ASP A 13 -5.10 -13.78 -10.97
N ARG A 14 -5.25 -12.62 -11.60
CA ARG A 14 -4.74 -12.32 -12.97
C ARG A 14 -4.18 -10.91 -13.14
N GLU A 15 -4.28 -10.07 -12.13
CA GLU A 15 -4.08 -8.62 -12.23
C GLU A 15 -2.68 -8.15 -11.81
N ALA A 16 -1.72 -9.07 -11.61
CA ALA A 16 -0.40 -8.73 -11.08
C ALA A 16 0.32 -7.66 -11.90
N GLU A 17 0.27 -7.73 -13.23
CA GLU A 17 0.92 -6.77 -14.11
C GLU A 17 0.22 -5.41 -14.09
N ASP A 18 -1.10 -5.39 -14.17
CA ASP A 18 -1.90 -4.16 -14.12
C ASP A 18 -1.74 -3.47 -12.78
N ALA A 19 -1.74 -4.22 -11.68
CA ALA A 19 -1.50 -3.70 -10.33
C ALA A 19 -0.09 -3.10 -10.22
N ALA A 20 0.95 -3.81 -10.64
CA ALA A 20 2.33 -3.32 -10.60
C ALA A 20 2.50 -2.05 -11.44
N LYS A 21 1.98 -2.01 -12.68
CA LYS A 21 2.01 -0.81 -13.54
C LYS A 21 1.33 0.39 -12.87
N PHE A 22 0.18 0.14 -12.26
CA PHE A 22 -0.55 1.19 -11.54
C PHE A 22 0.26 1.71 -10.36
N TYR A 23 0.79 0.82 -9.49
CA TYR A 23 1.55 1.24 -8.32
C TYR A 23 2.82 2.02 -8.69
N VAL A 24 3.61 1.55 -9.66
CA VAL A 24 4.83 2.27 -10.06
C VAL A 24 4.53 3.64 -10.67
N SER A 25 3.34 3.86 -11.19
CA SER A 25 2.92 5.17 -11.72
C SER A 25 2.64 6.21 -10.63
N LEU A 26 2.43 5.77 -9.37
CA LEU A 26 2.02 6.65 -8.26
C LEU A 26 3.17 7.15 -7.40
N PHE A 27 4.32 6.48 -7.41
CA PHE A 27 5.44 6.75 -6.52
C PHE A 27 6.72 7.05 -7.31
N ASP A 28 7.46 8.04 -6.85
CA ASP A 28 8.81 8.31 -7.35
C ASP A 28 9.75 7.14 -7.05
N ASN A 29 10.86 7.04 -7.78
CA ASN A 29 11.84 5.96 -7.63
C ASN A 29 11.18 4.56 -7.66
N SER A 30 10.28 4.35 -8.62
CA SER A 30 9.48 3.14 -8.76
C SER A 30 9.53 2.63 -10.19
N ARG A 31 9.61 1.32 -10.36
CA ARG A 31 9.72 0.70 -11.68
C ARG A 31 9.40 -0.79 -11.64
N ILE A 32 8.98 -1.35 -12.76
CA ILE A 32 8.97 -2.80 -12.99
C ILE A 32 10.39 -3.23 -13.36
N THR A 33 10.91 -4.24 -12.66
CA THR A 33 12.28 -4.74 -12.85
C THR A 33 12.34 -6.02 -13.66
N HIS A 34 11.30 -6.86 -13.60
CA HIS A 34 11.25 -8.11 -14.33
C HIS A 34 9.80 -8.60 -14.49
N VAL A 35 9.52 -9.24 -15.63
CA VAL A 35 8.26 -9.93 -15.90
C VAL A 35 8.59 -11.32 -16.42
N SER A 36 8.00 -12.36 -15.83
CA SER A 36 8.09 -13.73 -16.32
C SER A 36 6.72 -14.27 -16.71
N HIS A 37 6.72 -15.29 -17.57
CA HIS A 37 5.51 -15.86 -18.14
C HIS A 37 5.42 -17.35 -17.80
N TYR A 38 4.21 -17.87 -17.74
CA TYR A 38 3.98 -19.32 -17.62
C TYR A 38 4.50 -20.06 -18.85
N GLY A 39 5.20 -21.16 -18.59
CA GLY A 39 5.60 -22.16 -19.59
C GLY A 39 4.64 -23.33 -19.62
N ASP A 40 5.15 -24.47 -20.13
CA ASP A 40 4.35 -25.71 -20.23
C ASP A 40 4.06 -26.36 -18.87
N ALA A 41 4.91 -26.16 -17.87
CA ALA A 41 4.87 -26.83 -16.58
C ALA A 41 4.18 -26.04 -15.46
N GLY A 42 3.68 -24.83 -15.72
CA GLY A 42 3.05 -23.99 -14.70
C GLY A 42 1.55 -24.22 -14.55
N PRO A 43 0.93 -23.82 -13.42
CA PRO A 43 -0.51 -23.94 -13.21
C PRO A 43 -1.34 -22.93 -14.00
N GLY A 44 -0.74 -21.87 -14.53
CA GLY A 44 -1.40 -20.86 -15.35
C GLY A 44 -1.33 -21.16 -16.85
N PRO A 45 -2.12 -20.44 -17.66
CA PRO A 45 -2.10 -20.59 -19.10
C PRO A 45 -0.73 -20.24 -19.68
N LYS A 46 -0.18 -21.13 -20.53
CA LYS A 46 1.10 -20.90 -21.21
C LYS A 46 1.14 -19.55 -21.92
N GLY A 47 2.21 -18.80 -21.71
CA GLY A 47 2.42 -17.49 -22.30
C GLY A 47 1.78 -16.31 -21.54
N SER A 48 0.91 -16.58 -20.54
CA SER A 48 0.39 -15.53 -19.67
C SER A 48 1.43 -15.08 -18.65
N VAL A 49 1.28 -13.85 -18.13
CA VAL A 49 2.17 -13.32 -17.08
C VAL A 49 2.06 -14.17 -15.82
N MET A 50 3.18 -14.62 -15.31
CA MET A 50 3.29 -15.39 -14.08
C MET A 50 3.69 -14.49 -12.90
N VAL A 51 4.84 -13.83 -12.99
CA VAL A 51 5.42 -13.02 -11.92
C VAL A 51 5.86 -11.66 -12.44
N VAL A 52 5.58 -10.64 -11.68
CA VAL A 52 6.06 -9.27 -11.90
C VAL A 52 6.87 -8.84 -10.69
N ALA A 53 8.16 -8.57 -10.89
CA ALA A 53 9.02 -7.96 -9.87
C ALA A 53 9.05 -6.44 -10.11
N PHE A 54 8.91 -5.67 -9.04
CA PHE A 54 8.88 -4.22 -9.12
C PHE A 54 9.42 -3.56 -7.86
N GLU A 55 9.69 -2.27 -7.94
CA GLU A 55 10.13 -1.43 -6.84
C GLU A 55 9.16 -0.26 -6.66
N LEU A 56 8.80 0.04 -5.41
CA LEU A 56 8.06 1.24 -5.01
C LEU A 56 8.89 2.01 -4.01
N ALA A 57 9.22 3.26 -4.33
CA ALA A 57 10.10 4.12 -3.52
C ALA A 57 11.39 3.38 -3.08
N GLY A 58 11.95 2.57 -3.96
CA GLY A 58 13.14 1.75 -3.71
C GLY A 58 12.90 0.42 -2.96
N GLN A 59 11.72 0.17 -2.42
CA GLN A 59 11.35 -1.10 -1.80
C GLN A 59 10.97 -2.13 -2.86
N ARG A 60 11.55 -3.33 -2.79
CA ARG A 60 11.26 -4.44 -3.71
C ARG A 60 9.97 -5.16 -3.33
N PHE A 61 9.22 -5.53 -4.37
CA PHE A 61 8.01 -6.35 -4.32
C PHE A 61 8.01 -7.37 -5.44
N THR A 62 7.27 -8.45 -5.22
CA THR A 62 6.96 -9.42 -6.27
C THR A 62 5.45 -9.65 -6.27
N ALA A 63 4.84 -9.66 -7.45
CA ALA A 63 3.43 -9.97 -7.64
C ALA A 63 3.29 -11.22 -8.49
N LEU A 64 2.41 -12.13 -8.10
CA LEU A 64 2.13 -13.40 -8.78
C LEU A 64 0.69 -13.41 -9.29
N ASN A 65 0.48 -13.88 -10.51
CA ASN A 65 -0.81 -14.34 -10.99
C ASN A 65 -0.97 -15.82 -10.64
N GLY A 66 -1.43 -16.10 -9.41
CA GLY A 66 -1.54 -17.46 -8.88
C GLY A 66 -2.91 -18.10 -9.04
N GLY A 67 -3.87 -17.37 -9.61
CA GLY A 67 -5.26 -17.81 -9.73
C GLY A 67 -6.11 -17.46 -8.50
N PRO A 68 -7.37 -17.91 -8.46
CA PRO A 68 -8.37 -17.43 -7.49
C PRO A 68 -8.31 -18.12 -6.11
N THR A 69 -7.34 -19.00 -5.86
CA THR A 69 -7.26 -19.78 -4.62
C THR A 69 -7.10 -18.92 -3.37
N TYR A 70 -6.23 -17.90 -3.42
CA TYR A 70 -5.98 -16.99 -2.31
C TYR A 70 -6.33 -15.57 -2.68
N ARG A 71 -6.70 -14.77 -1.67
CA ARG A 71 -7.02 -13.35 -1.81
C ARG A 71 -6.26 -12.56 -0.76
N LEU A 72 -5.83 -11.37 -1.15
CA LEU A 72 -5.27 -10.40 -0.21
C LEU A 72 -6.35 -10.01 0.81
N SER A 73 -5.92 -9.76 2.04
CA SER A 73 -6.81 -9.34 3.13
C SER A 73 -6.21 -8.15 3.86
N GLU A 74 -7.01 -7.52 4.71
CA GLU A 74 -6.60 -6.38 5.53
C GLU A 74 -5.57 -6.73 6.61
N ALA A 75 -5.26 -8.01 6.80
CA ALA A 75 -4.20 -8.45 7.70
C ALA A 75 -2.79 -8.09 7.19
N PHE A 76 -2.66 -7.75 5.91
CA PHE A 76 -1.46 -7.20 5.31
C PHE A 76 -1.79 -5.87 4.64
N SER A 77 -0.97 -4.86 4.88
CA SER A 77 -1.11 -3.54 4.26
C SER A 77 0.24 -2.91 4.00
N LEU A 78 0.27 -1.99 3.04
CA LEU A 78 1.40 -1.10 2.81
C LEU A 78 1.08 0.26 3.42
N MET A 79 1.93 0.72 4.33
CA MET A 79 1.81 2.06 4.91
C MET A 79 2.68 3.03 4.12
N VAL A 80 2.07 4.14 3.72
CA VAL A 80 2.75 5.24 3.03
C VAL A 80 2.74 6.46 3.95
N ASP A 81 3.93 6.91 4.34
CA ASP A 81 4.10 8.09 5.18
C ASP A 81 4.30 9.33 4.29
N CYS A 82 3.30 10.19 4.26
CA CYS A 82 3.30 11.46 3.53
C CYS A 82 3.69 12.61 4.44
N THR A 83 4.47 13.56 3.93
CA THR A 83 4.82 14.79 4.67
C THR A 83 3.83 15.92 4.43
N GLU A 84 3.13 15.90 3.30
CA GLU A 84 2.23 16.96 2.85
C GLU A 84 0.80 16.44 2.62
N GLN A 85 -0.17 17.30 2.90
CA GLN A 85 -1.60 16.96 2.69
C GLN A 85 -1.91 16.67 1.21
N ALA A 86 -1.25 17.38 0.29
CA ALA A 86 -1.45 17.18 -1.14
C ALA A 86 -1.10 15.74 -1.60
N ASP A 87 -0.07 15.13 -1.01
CA ASP A 87 0.29 13.74 -1.32
C ASP A 87 -0.72 12.76 -0.74
N ILE A 88 -1.19 13.02 0.50
CA ILE A 88 -2.30 12.23 1.09
C ILE A 88 -3.52 12.29 0.18
N ASP A 89 -3.93 13.47 -0.24
CA ASP A 89 -5.14 13.66 -1.07
C ASP A 89 -4.99 12.95 -2.42
N ARG A 90 -3.84 13.07 -3.06
CA ARG A 90 -3.54 12.43 -4.34
C ARG A 90 -3.56 10.91 -4.24
N LEU A 91 -2.84 10.34 -3.28
CA LEU A 91 -2.74 8.88 -3.10
C LEU A 91 -4.06 8.28 -2.62
N TRP A 92 -4.76 8.97 -1.70
CA TRP A 92 -6.09 8.57 -1.26
C TRP A 92 -7.07 8.46 -2.42
N GLY A 93 -7.12 9.47 -3.28
CA GLY A 93 -7.98 9.47 -4.46
C GLY A 93 -7.60 8.40 -5.46
N ALA A 94 -6.30 8.29 -5.81
CA ALA A 94 -5.85 7.36 -6.84
C ALA A 94 -5.97 5.89 -6.41
N LEU A 95 -5.51 5.55 -5.21
CA LEU A 95 -5.54 4.18 -4.70
C LEU A 95 -6.94 3.72 -4.30
N GLY A 96 -7.78 4.63 -3.83
CA GLY A 96 -9.16 4.31 -3.42
C GLY A 96 -10.16 4.23 -4.58
N ASP A 97 -9.80 4.73 -5.76
CA ASP A 97 -10.66 4.68 -6.93
C ASP A 97 -10.95 3.24 -7.37
N GLY A 98 -12.23 2.86 -7.42
CA GLY A 98 -12.68 1.50 -7.69
C GLY A 98 -12.46 0.51 -6.53
N GLY A 99 -11.96 0.99 -5.39
CA GLY A 99 -11.75 0.23 -4.18
C GLY A 99 -12.73 0.60 -3.07
N THR A 100 -12.26 0.52 -1.81
CA THR A 100 -13.08 0.79 -0.61
C THR A 100 -12.29 1.64 0.37
N TYR A 101 -12.87 2.75 0.80
CA TYR A 101 -12.31 3.60 1.86
C TYR A 101 -12.71 3.09 3.24
N ASN A 102 -11.80 3.22 4.20
CA ASN A 102 -12.03 2.87 5.59
C ASN A 102 -11.54 4.01 6.52
N VAL A 103 -11.59 3.79 7.82
CA VAL A 103 -11.18 4.78 8.83
C VAL A 103 -9.66 4.87 8.99
N CYS A 104 -9.19 5.96 9.61
CA CYS A 104 -7.79 6.14 10.00
C CYS A 104 -6.78 6.05 8.85
N GLY A 105 -7.14 6.50 7.65
CA GLY A 105 -6.25 6.47 6.49
C GLY A 105 -6.14 5.11 5.81
N TRP A 106 -6.93 4.14 6.22
CA TRP A 106 -6.99 2.84 5.56
C TRP A 106 -7.88 2.84 4.33
N LEU A 107 -7.44 2.14 3.30
CA LEU A 107 -8.23 1.83 2.12
C LEU A 107 -7.83 0.46 1.55
N LYS A 108 -8.71 -0.12 0.77
CA LYS A 108 -8.41 -1.28 -0.08
C LYS A 108 -8.53 -0.83 -1.53
N ASP A 109 -7.50 -1.06 -2.33
CA ASP A 109 -7.52 -0.70 -3.74
C ASP A 109 -8.39 -1.66 -4.57
N ARG A 110 -8.59 -1.32 -5.85
CA ARG A 110 -9.40 -2.14 -6.76
C ARG A 110 -8.82 -3.52 -7.05
N PHE A 111 -7.55 -3.76 -6.71
CA PHE A 111 -6.89 -5.06 -6.84
C PHE A 111 -6.92 -5.89 -5.55
N GLY A 112 -7.48 -5.33 -4.46
CA GLY A 112 -7.64 -6.00 -3.18
C GLY A 112 -6.49 -5.80 -2.20
N LEU A 113 -5.45 -5.01 -2.54
CA LEU A 113 -4.37 -4.66 -1.61
C LEU A 113 -4.82 -3.55 -0.67
N SER A 114 -4.55 -3.71 0.61
CA SER A 114 -4.83 -2.72 1.64
C SER A 114 -3.66 -1.75 1.80
N TRP A 115 -3.98 -0.48 1.98
CA TRP A 115 -3.05 0.62 2.16
C TRP A 115 -3.42 1.44 3.38
N GLN A 116 -2.41 2.01 4.02
CA GLN A 116 -2.55 3.05 5.03
C GLN A 116 -1.89 4.31 4.47
N ILE A 117 -2.68 5.33 4.15
CA ILE A 117 -2.15 6.63 3.69
C ILE A 117 -2.05 7.52 4.92
N ASN A 118 -0.83 7.66 5.42
CA ASN A 118 -0.55 8.19 6.74
C ASN A 118 0.25 9.51 6.68
N TYR A 119 0.32 10.19 7.81
CA TYR A 119 1.17 11.36 8.02
C TYR A 119 2.49 10.95 8.67
N ALA A 120 3.61 11.28 8.03
CA ALA A 120 4.96 10.95 8.52
C ALA A 120 5.27 11.53 9.92
N GLY A 121 4.66 12.67 10.28
CA GLY A 121 4.81 13.29 11.61
C GLY A 121 3.89 12.73 12.70
N LEU A 122 3.04 11.75 12.39
CA LEU A 122 2.11 11.19 13.36
C LEU A 122 2.80 10.58 14.59
N PRO A 123 3.91 9.82 14.47
CA PRO A 123 4.61 9.29 15.64
C PRO A 123 5.05 10.36 16.63
N ASP A 124 5.49 11.52 16.16
CA ASP A 124 5.90 12.64 17.03
C ASP A 124 4.71 13.25 17.79
N LEU A 125 3.53 13.24 17.18
CA LEU A 125 2.30 13.71 17.85
C LEU A 125 1.78 12.73 18.91
N LEU A 126 2.12 11.45 18.77
CA LEU A 126 1.67 10.36 19.66
C LEU A 126 2.67 10.04 20.77
N THR A 127 3.86 10.62 20.77
CA THR A 127 4.91 10.36 21.77
C THR A 127 5.02 11.52 22.77
N GLY A 128 5.53 11.24 23.96
CA GLY A 128 5.78 12.20 25.02
C GLY A 128 4.55 12.41 25.92
N ASP A 129 3.80 13.49 25.74
CA ASP A 129 2.64 13.82 26.57
C ASP A 129 1.46 12.88 26.28
N ALA A 130 1.05 12.10 27.29
CA ALA A 130 -0.04 11.12 27.16
C ALA A 130 -1.41 11.75 26.90
N ALA A 131 -1.68 12.94 27.45
CA ALA A 131 -2.95 13.64 27.22
C ALA A 131 -3.04 14.16 25.78
N ARG A 132 -1.94 14.71 25.27
CA ARG A 132 -1.82 15.09 23.85
C ARG A 132 -2.00 13.88 22.92
N ALA A 133 -1.29 12.79 23.18
CA ALA A 133 -1.40 11.56 22.39
C ALA A 133 -2.84 11.03 22.36
N ALA A 134 -3.54 11.06 23.50
CA ALA A 134 -4.94 10.63 23.58
C ALA A 134 -5.87 11.52 22.74
N ARG A 135 -5.67 12.85 22.73
CA ARG A 135 -6.47 13.77 21.89
C ARG A 135 -6.22 13.52 20.40
N VAL A 136 -4.95 13.36 20.00
CA VAL A 136 -4.58 13.06 18.61
C VAL A 136 -5.19 11.74 18.17
N MET A 137 -5.07 10.69 18.97
CA MET A 137 -5.66 9.38 18.68
C MET A 137 -7.18 9.46 18.53
N ALA A 138 -7.85 10.13 19.46
CA ALA A 138 -9.30 10.32 19.41
C ALA A 138 -9.75 11.11 18.17
N GLY A 139 -8.96 12.09 17.73
CA GLY A 139 -9.18 12.82 16.49
C GLY A 139 -9.01 11.91 15.26
N MET A 140 -7.90 11.17 15.20
CA MET A 140 -7.59 10.26 14.09
C MET A 140 -8.66 9.18 13.91
N MET A 141 -9.16 8.60 14.99
CA MET A 141 -10.19 7.56 14.96
C MET A 141 -11.53 8.00 14.36
N LYS A 142 -11.76 9.30 14.25
CA LYS A 142 -12.95 9.87 13.60
C LYS A 142 -12.73 10.17 12.12
N MET A 143 -11.49 10.07 11.64
CA MET A 143 -11.15 10.35 10.24
C MET A 143 -11.34 9.12 9.37
N THR A 144 -11.71 9.33 8.12
CA THR A 144 -11.50 8.37 7.03
C THR A 144 -10.16 8.68 6.35
N LYS A 145 -10.09 9.74 5.55
CA LYS A 145 -8.83 10.29 5.06
C LYS A 145 -8.12 11.07 6.19
N ILE A 146 -6.82 10.92 6.30
CA ILE A 146 -6.02 11.67 7.26
C ILE A 146 -6.00 13.15 6.87
N ASP A 147 -6.29 14.01 7.87
CA ASP A 147 -6.19 15.47 7.81
C ASP A 147 -5.06 15.90 8.75
N ILE A 148 -3.94 16.33 8.16
CA ILE A 148 -2.74 16.72 8.90
C ILE A 148 -3.02 17.91 9.82
N GLN A 149 -3.78 18.91 9.34
CA GLN A 149 -4.05 20.08 10.14
C GLN A 149 -4.93 19.74 11.36
N ALA A 150 -5.95 18.92 11.15
CA ALA A 150 -6.81 18.46 12.25
C ALA A 150 -6.03 17.64 13.29
N LEU A 151 -5.04 16.84 12.88
CA LEU A 151 -4.15 16.12 13.82
C LEU A 151 -3.27 17.10 14.63
N LYS A 152 -2.72 18.13 13.98
CA LYS A 152 -1.93 19.16 14.64
C LYS A 152 -2.77 19.99 15.62
N ASP A 153 -3.99 20.33 15.24
CA ASP A 153 -4.94 21.07 16.11
C ASP A 153 -5.31 20.25 17.34
N ALA A 154 -5.51 18.94 17.20
CA ALA A 154 -5.77 18.04 18.32
C ALA A 154 -4.55 17.89 19.26
N ALA A 155 -3.34 18.11 18.74
CA ALA A 155 -2.10 18.08 19.51
C ALA A 155 -1.83 19.37 20.31
N ALA A 156 -2.46 20.47 19.94
CA ALA A 156 -2.28 21.81 20.56
C ALA A 156 -2.89 21.93 22.01
#